data_51fca9db726a205a8d640bf1982c2c98
#
_entry.id   51fca9db726a205a8d640bf1982c2c98
#
_cell.length_a   1.000
_cell.length_b   1.000
_cell.length_c   1.000
_cell.angle_alpha   90.00
_cell.angle_beta   90.00
_cell.angle_gamma   90.00
#
_symmetry.space_group_name_H-M   'P 1'
#
loop_
_entity.id
_entity.type
_entity.pdbx_description
1 polymer ?
#
loop_
_entity_poly.entity_id
_entity_poly.type
_entity_poly.pdbx_seq_one_letter_code
_entity_poly.pdbx_strand_id
1 'polypeptide(L)'
;MAITWRVTLLMLAGIVPVVLRPSASTAAVWILLVVVLTLVDVLLAPKPATLEISRIPLGGIRLGESTTSELTVRSPARSFRALVRDAWQPTAGAGHNRHRIRLGRGDSTRLRTPLQPRRRGDLRALGVTVRAYGPLGLGARQRTIPVEGSVRVLPTFESRKHLPSRLQRLRELDGRAAVRVRGQGTEFDSLREYVRGDDVRSIDWRTTARSRTVVVRTWQPERDRRVVLVLDTSRTSAGRIEGAGGGVPRLDSAMDAGLLLAAIASRAGDRIDFIAGDLRVRSRVRLAGQRDVTQRLQETMADLEPVIAEADWSNLAGAVAGLGRHRALVVLLTPLDPHAIEESLLPVLPVLTQHHRVVIASVRDPELEATATSRDTLEDV
;
A
#
# COMPACT_ATOMS: atom_id res chain seq x y z
N MET A 1 -32.83 -11.97 -15.30
CA MET A 1 -33.61 -13.11 -14.77
C MET A 1 -32.61 -14.23 -14.49
N ALA A 2 -32.85 -15.09 -13.49
CA ALA A 2 -32.02 -16.24 -13.23
C ALA A 2 -32.92 -17.44 -12.89
N ILE A 3 -32.57 -18.59 -13.44
CA ILE A 3 -33.26 -19.86 -13.22
C ILE A 3 -32.50 -20.63 -12.14
N THR A 4 -33.21 -21.37 -11.30
CA THR A 4 -32.58 -22.17 -10.24
C THR A 4 -32.49 -23.66 -10.66
N TRP A 5 -31.60 -24.40 -10.01
CA TRP A 5 -31.47 -25.84 -10.22
C TRP A 5 -32.78 -26.64 -9.99
N ARG A 6 -33.73 -26.05 -9.25
CA ARG A 6 -35.04 -26.65 -9.03
C ARG A 6 -35.83 -26.84 -10.31
N VAL A 7 -35.66 -25.96 -11.31
CA VAL A 7 -36.30 -26.13 -12.62
C VAL A 7 -35.76 -27.37 -13.31
N THR A 8 -34.48 -27.66 -13.20
CA THR A 8 -33.86 -28.88 -13.73
C THR A 8 -34.45 -30.13 -13.08
N LEU A 9 -34.62 -30.11 -11.74
CA LEU A 9 -35.30 -31.22 -11.04
C LEU A 9 -36.74 -31.39 -11.44
N LEU A 10 -37.51 -30.29 -11.61
CA LEU A 10 -38.86 -30.34 -12.10
C LEU A 10 -38.94 -30.90 -13.53
N MET A 11 -38.01 -30.52 -14.40
CA MET A 11 -37.93 -31.08 -15.75
C MET A 11 -37.63 -32.58 -15.70
N LEU A 12 -36.73 -33.05 -14.86
CA LEU A 12 -36.44 -34.47 -14.65
C LEU A 12 -37.62 -35.24 -14.11
N ALA A 13 -38.41 -34.64 -13.20
CA ALA A 13 -39.63 -35.26 -12.68
C ALA A 13 -40.70 -35.52 -13.79
N GLY A 14 -40.59 -34.81 -14.92
CA GLY A 14 -41.41 -35.02 -16.11
C GLY A 14 -41.20 -36.39 -16.80
N ILE A 15 -40.15 -37.11 -16.47
CA ILE A 15 -39.92 -38.48 -16.96
C ILE A 15 -41.06 -39.39 -16.50
N VAL A 16 -41.58 -39.22 -15.28
CA VAL A 16 -42.62 -40.03 -14.71
C VAL A 16 -43.92 -39.98 -15.56
N PRO A 17 -44.55 -38.82 -15.82
CA PRO A 17 -45.76 -38.78 -16.64
C PRO A 17 -45.54 -39.20 -18.10
N VAL A 18 -44.31 -38.97 -18.65
CA VAL A 18 -43.97 -39.39 -20.01
C VAL A 18 -43.86 -40.93 -20.11
N VAL A 19 -43.31 -41.59 -19.09
CA VAL A 19 -43.23 -43.06 -19.03
C VAL A 19 -44.63 -43.69 -18.87
N LEU A 20 -45.50 -43.07 -18.06
CA LEU A 20 -46.88 -43.54 -17.83
C LEU A 20 -47.77 -43.36 -19.07
N ARG A 21 -47.54 -42.31 -19.87
CA ARG A 21 -48.26 -42.02 -21.11
C ARG A 21 -47.25 -41.53 -22.18
N PRO A 22 -46.65 -42.44 -22.91
CA PRO A 22 -45.62 -42.13 -23.88
C PRO A 22 -46.25 -41.44 -25.12
N SER A 23 -46.42 -40.11 -25.04
CA SER A 23 -46.89 -39.29 -26.15
C SER A 23 -46.18 -37.95 -26.18
N ALA A 24 -45.99 -37.41 -27.39
CA ALA A 24 -45.40 -36.08 -27.55
C ALA A 24 -46.24 -34.97 -26.86
N SER A 25 -47.54 -35.13 -26.82
CA SER A 25 -48.43 -34.19 -26.12
C SER A 25 -48.21 -34.17 -24.61
N THR A 26 -47.97 -35.32 -23.97
CA THR A 26 -47.66 -35.38 -22.53
C THR A 26 -46.35 -34.64 -22.22
N ALA A 27 -45.32 -34.86 -23.01
CA ALA A 27 -44.04 -34.14 -22.86
C ALA A 27 -44.20 -32.61 -23.09
N ALA A 28 -44.95 -32.22 -24.12
CA ALA A 28 -45.19 -30.80 -24.42
C ALA A 28 -45.99 -30.09 -23.31
N VAL A 29 -47.04 -30.73 -22.75
CA VAL A 29 -47.82 -30.20 -21.63
C VAL A 29 -46.96 -30.04 -20.39
N TRP A 30 -46.11 -31.03 -20.08
CA TRP A 30 -45.20 -30.92 -18.91
C TRP A 30 -44.21 -29.80 -19.05
N ILE A 31 -43.56 -29.67 -20.20
CA ILE A 31 -42.60 -28.57 -20.50
C ILE A 31 -43.32 -27.23 -20.36
N LEU A 32 -44.51 -27.09 -20.97
CA LEU A 32 -45.29 -25.87 -20.89
C LEU A 32 -45.63 -25.51 -19.43
N LEU A 33 -46.05 -26.50 -18.64
CA LEU A 33 -46.34 -26.32 -17.23
C LEU A 33 -45.14 -25.78 -16.46
N VAL A 34 -43.93 -26.38 -16.61
CA VAL A 34 -42.72 -25.93 -15.94
C VAL A 34 -42.31 -24.54 -16.38
N VAL A 35 -42.44 -24.22 -17.67
CA VAL A 35 -42.15 -22.87 -18.21
C VAL A 35 -43.11 -21.84 -17.58
N VAL A 36 -44.42 -22.11 -17.59
CA VAL A 36 -45.43 -21.23 -17.01
C VAL A 36 -45.20 -21.01 -15.51
N LEU A 37 -44.95 -22.08 -14.75
CA LEU A 37 -44.68 -21.99 -13.31
C LEU A 37 -43.41 -21.16 -13.03
N THR A 38 -42.38 -21.37 -13.81
CA THR A 38 -41.12 -20.60 -13.68
C THR A 38 -41.34 -19.13 -14.01
N LEU A 39 -42.12 -18.83 -15.07
CA LEU A 39 -42.42 -17.45 -15.46
C LEU A 39 -43.24 -16.73 -14.38
N VAL A 40 -44.26 -17.39 -13.88
CA VAL A 40 -45.10 -16.88 -12.76
C VAL A 40 -44.25 -16.63 -11.52
N ASP A 41 -43.35 -17.56 -11.18
CA ASP A 41 -42.47 -17.41 -10.03
C ASP A 41 -41.51 -16.20 -10.16
N VAL A 42 -40.97 -15.98 -11.37
CA VAL A 42 -40.13 -14.78 -11.67
C VAL A 42 -40.99 -13.50 -11.59
N LEU A 43 -42.23 -13.52 -12.07
CA LEU A 43 -43.11 -12.35 -12.02
C LEU A 43 -43.48 -11.97 -10.61
N LEU A 44 -43.72 -12.96 -9.74
CA LEU A 44 -44.01 -12.78 -8.32
C LEU A 44 -42.76 -12.44 -7.49
N ALA A 45 -41.55 -12.71 -7.98
CA ALA A 45 -40.31 -12.39 -7.29
C ALA A 45 -40.20 -10.88 -6.99
N PRO A 46 -39.86 -10.50 -5.76
CA PRO A 46 -39.73 -9.09 -5.39
C PRO A 46 -38.60 -8.40 -6.18
N LYS A 47 -38.81 -7.11 -6.46
CA LYS A 47 -37.83 -6.32 -7.23
C LYS A 47 -36.63 -5.99 -6.34
N PRO A 48 -35.37 -6.39 -6.67
CA PRO A 48 -34.20 -6.09 -5.86
C PRO A 48 -33.97 -4.58 -5.65
N ALA A 49 -34.44 -3.74 -6.57
CA ALA A 49 -34.31 -2.30 -6.51
C ALA A 49 -35.04 -1.63 -5.34
N THR A 50 -35.94 -2.34 -4.66
CA THR A 50 -36.68 -1.81 -3.49
C THR A 50 -35.94 -2.05 -2.18
N LEU A 51 -34.80 -2.74 -2.21
CA LEU A 51 -33.94 -2.90 -1.05
C LEU A 51 -33.10 -1.64 -0.83
N GLU A 52 -33.04 -1.20 0.41
CA GLU A 52 -32.12 -0.16 0.86
C GLU A 52 -30.83 -0.83 1.33
N ILE A 53 -29.73 -0.52 0.64
CA ILE A 53 -28.43 -1.11 0.97
C ILE A 53 -27.45 0.02 1.23
N SER A 54 -26.83 -0.01 2.40
CA SER A 54 -25.78 0.92 2.78
C SER A 54 -24.54 0.16 3.25
N ARG A 55 -23.38 0.76 3.08
CA ARG A 55 -22.09 0.24 3.52
C ARG A 55 -21.50 1.16 4.57
N ILE A 56 -20.91 0.60 5.61
CA ILE A 56 -20.12 1.33 6.59
C ILE A 56 -18.76 1.64 5.96
N PRO A 57 -18.30 2.92 5.97
CA PRO A 57 -16.98 3.27 5.46
C PRO A 57 -15.87 2.49 6.17
N LEU A 58 -14.88 2.04 5.42
CA LEU A 58 -13.73 1.31 5.95
C LEU A 58 -12.57 2.27 6.20
N GLY A 59 -11.85 2.05 7.30
CA GLY A 59 -10.59 2.73 7.57
C GLY A 59 -9.44 2.19 6.72
N GLY A 60 -8.31 2.90 6.72
CA GLY A 60 -7.07 2.42 6.11
C GLY A 60 -6.48 1.26 6.91
N ILE A 61 -5.95 0.27 6.21
CA ILE A 61 -5.24 -0.88 6.79
C ILE A 61 -3.90 -1.07 6.10
N ARG A 62 -3.00 -1.88 6.68
CA ARG A 62 -1.75 -2.26 6.03
C ARG A 62 -1.90 -3.54 5.22
N LEU A 63 -1.09 -3.68 4.19
CA LEU A 63 -0.99 -4.93 3.45
C LEU A 63 -0.60 -6.06 4.41
N GLY A 64 -1.31 -7.20 4.34
CA GLY A 64 -1.17 -8.32 5.28
C GLY A 64 -2.17 -8.28 6.44
N GLU A 65 -2.78 -7.14 6.74
CA GLU A 65 -3.87 -7.04 7.70
C GLU A 65 -5.21 -7.40 7.05
N SER A 66 -6.16 -7.86 7.85
CA SER A 66 -7.53 -8.15 7.40
C SER A 66 -8.51 -7.14 7.96
N THR A 67 -9.58 -6.87 7.22
CA THR A 67 -10.69 -6.04 7.66
C THR A 67 -12.02 -6.67 7.27
N THR A 68 -13.13 -6.08 7.69
CA THR A 68 -14.46 -6.61 7.38
C THR A 68 -15.33 -5.51 6.80
N SER A 69 -15.84 -5.74 5.59
CA SER A 69 -16.86 -4.89 5.00
C SER A 69 -18.21 -5.21 5.60
N GLU A 70 -18.90 -4.23 6.14
CA GLU A 70 -20.25 -4.36 6.70
C GLU A 70 -21.27 -3.68 5.79
N LEU A 71 -22.26 -4.46 5.34
CA LEU A 71 -23.42 -3.99 4.59
C LEU A 71 -24.65 -4.08 5.47
N THR A 72 -25.42 -3.01 5.54
CA THR A 72 -26.78 -3.04 6.10
C THR A 72 -27.78 -3.15 4.96
N VAL A 73 -28.60 -4.19 4.98
CA VAL A 73 -29.63 -4.45 3.98
C VAL A 73 -30.99 -4.36 4.68
N ARG A 74 -31.87 -3.46 4.24
CA ARG A 74 -33.22 -3.23 4.77
C ARG A 74 -34.26 -3.47 3.69
N SER A 75 -35.36 -4.11 4.07
CA SER A 75 -36.55 -4.29 3.22
C SER A 75 -37.73 -3.49 3.72
N PRO A 76 -37.99 -2.27 3.20
CA PRO A 76 -39.04 -1.43 3.74
C PRO A 76 -40.46 -1.90 3.46
N ALA A 77 -40.71 -2.55 2.32
CA ALA A 77 -42.06 -2.74 1.81
C ALA A 77 -42.56 -4.20 1.74
N ARG A 78 -41.68 -5.18 1.56
CA ARG A 78 -42.03 -6.58 1.28
C ARG A 78 -41.06 -7.54 1.95
N SER A 79 -41.47 -8.82 2.08
CA SER A 79 -40.55 -9.88 2.46
C SER A 79 -39.64 -10.27 1.31
N PHE A 80 -38.40 -10.57 1.63
CA PHE A 80 -37.36 -10.99 0.68
C PHE A 80 -36.71 -12.31 1.11
N ARG A 81 -36.55 -13.18 0.13
CA ARG A 81 -35.65 -14.33 0.19
C ARG A 81 -34.64 -14.15 -0.94
N ALA A 82 -33.42 -13.82 -0.59
CA ALA A 82 -32.41 -13.43 -1.58
C ALA A 82 -31.02 -13.98 -1.28
N LEU A 83 -30.21 -14.07 -2.34
CA LEU A 83 -28.77 -14.23 -2.28
C LEU A 83 -28.14 -12.86 -2.58
N VAL A 84 -27.41 -12.32 -1.64
CA VAL A 84 -26.68 -11.06 -1.75
C VAL A 84 -25.21 -11.38 -1.94
N ARG A 85 -24.61 -10.85 -2.99
CA ARG A 85 -23.16 -10.92 -3.24
C ARG A 85 -22.55 -9.54 -3.08
N ASP A 86 -21.68 -9.38 -2.11
CA ASP A 86 -20.83 -8.21 -1.95
C ASP A 86 -19.61 -8.34 -2.87
N ALA A 87 -19.63 -7.65 -4.00
CA ALA A 87 -18.60 -7.79 -5.00
C ALA A 87 -17.51 -6.74 -4.80
N TRP A 88 -16.28 -7.21 -4.63
CA TRP A 88 -15.06 -6.42 -4.52
C TRP A 88 -14.10 -6.74 -5.66
N GLN A 89 -13.13 -5.88 -5.89
CA GLN A 89 -12.00 -6.19 -6.76
C GLN A 89 -11.33 -7.49 -6.29
N PRO A 90 -10.85 -8.36 -7.19
CA PRO A 90 -10.21 -9.63 -6.82
C PRO A 90 -9.04 -9.45 -5.84
N THR A 91 -8.28 -8.36 -6.00
CA THR A 91 -7.13 -8.00 -5.15
C THR A 91 -7.52 -7.63 -3.71
N ALA A 92 -8.80 -7.32 -3.44
CA ALA A 92 -9.31 -7.10 -2.10
C ALA A 92 -9.44 -8.39 -1.28
N GLY A 93 -9.33 -9.57 -1.92
CA GLY A 93 -9.37 -10.86 -1.24
C GLY A 93 -10.66 -11.11 -0.47
N ALA A 94 -11.83 -10.72 -1.04
CA ALA A 94 -13.12 -10.89 -0.39
C ALA A 94 -13.48 -12.37 -0.22
N GLY A 95 -13.44 -12.87 1.00
CA GLY A 95 -13.89 -14.18 1.39
C GLY A 95 -15.39 -14.19 1.73
N HIS A 96 -16.06 -15.35 1.56
CA HIS A 96 -17.46 -15.52 1.97
C HIS A 96 -18.40 -14.36 1.57
N ASN A 97 -18.22 -13.83 0.37
CA ASN A 97 -18.91 -12.64 -0.14
C ASN A 97 -20.35 -12.89 -0.63
N ARG A 98 -20.91 -14.09 -0.36
CA ARG A 98 -22.29 -14.48 -0.74
C ARG A 98 -23.08 -14.81 0.49
N HIS A 99 -24.14 -14.04 0.75
CA HIS A 99 -24.97 -14.12 1.93
C HIS A 99 -26.40 -14.49 1.54
N ARG A 100 -26.95 -15.55 2.13
CA ARG A 100 -28.38 -15.88 2.00
C ARG A 100 -29.14 -15.14 3.08
N ILE A 101 -30.12 -14.34 2.66
CA ILE A 101 -30.96 -13.55 3.58
C ILE A 101 -32.41 -13.90 3.45
N ARG A 102 -33.13 -13.77 4.59
CA ARG A 102 -34.59 -13.77 4.66
C ARG A 102 -34.96 -12.57 5.51
N LEU A 103 -35.67 -11.62 4.91
CA LEU A 103 -36.10 -10.38 5.54
C LEU A 103 -37.63 -10.33 5.49
N GLY A 104 -38.28 -10.04 6.61
CA GLY A 104 -39.67 -9.61 6.66
C GLY A 104 -39.81 -8.17 6.17
N ARG A 105 -41.06 -7.72 6.13
CA ARG A 105 -41.37 -6.32 5.84
C ARG A 105 -40.88 -5.42 6.98
N GLY A 106 -40.09 -4.40 6.66
CA GLY A 106 -39.49 -3.48 7.64
C GLY A 106 -38.21 -3.98 8.27
N ASP A 107 -37.84 -5.25 8.10
CA ASP A 107 -36.65 -5.84 8.69
C ASP A 107 -35.35 -5.31 8.04
N SER A 108 -34.29 -5.36 8.83
CA SER A 108 -32.93 -5.10 8.38
C SER A 108 -31.96 -6.17 8.90
N THR A 109 -30.90 -6.41 8.15
CA THR A 109 -29.82 -7.31 8.56
C THR A 109 -28.45 -6.73 8.20
N ARG A 110 -27.43 -7.11 8.97
CA ARG A 110 -26.03 -6.77 8.68
C ARG A 110 -25.32 -7.97 8.09
N LEU A 111 -24.63 -7.74 6.98
CA LEU A 111 -23.84 -8.75 6.30
C LEU A 111 -22.38 -8.37 6.43
N ARG A 112 -21.54 -9.34 6.78
CA ARG A 112 -20.12 -9.14 6.99
C ARG A 112 -19.34 -9.93 5.96
N THR A 113 -18.52 -9.21 5.19
CA THR A 113 -17.62 -9.79 4.18
C THR A 113 -16.18 -9.55 4.63
N PRO A 114 -15.44 -10.60 5.02
CA PRO A 114 -14.03 -10.46 5.36
C PRO A 114 -13.23 -10.11 4.10
N LEU A 115 -12.32 -9.15 4.23
CA LEU A 115 -11.40 -8.72 3.21
C LEU A 115 -9.97 -9.01 3.64
N GLN A 116 -9.19 -9.65 2.78
CA GLN A 116 -7.77 -9.90 2.97
C GLN A 116 -7.02 -9.38 1.74
N PRO A 117 -6.68 -8.10 1.71
CA PRO A 117 -6.02 -7.47 0.58
C PRO A 117 -4.70 -8.13 0.23
N ARG A 118 -4.48 -8.30 -1.08
CA ARG A 118 -3.25 -8.88 -1.64
C ARG A 118 -2.37 -7.86 -2.35
N ARG A 119 -2.83 -6.60 -2.39
CA ARG A 119 -2.17 -5.48 -3.05
C ARG A 119 -2.46 -4.20 -2.28
N ARG A 120 -1.52 -3.27 -2.26
CA ARG A 120 -1.71 -1.92 -1.72
C ARG A 120 -2.50 -1.02 -2.68
N GLY A 121 -2.87 0.16 -2.21
CA GLY A 121 -3.64 1.16 -2.93
C GLY A 121 -5.12 1.16 -2.57
N ASP A 122 -5.93 1.84 -3.36
CA ASP A 122 -7.37 1.93 -3.16
C ASP A 122 -8.09 0.75 -3.80
N LEU A 123 -8.58 -0.16 -2.98
CA LEU A 123 -9.37 -1.29 -3.45
C LEU A 123 -10.85 -0.97 -3.33
N ARG A 124 -11.58 -1.06 -4.44
CA ARG A 124 -12.97 -0.61 -4.56
C ARG A 124 -13.96 -1.75 -4.59
N ALA A 125 -15.11 -1.53 -4.00
CA ALA A 125 -16.28 -2.38 -4.20
C ALA A 125 -16.85 -2.17 -5.61
N LEU A 126 -17.21 -3.28 -6.27
CA LEU A 126 -17.81 -3.27 -7.62
C LEU A 126 -19.33 -3.15 -7.57
N GLY A 127 -19.92 -3.17 -6.36
CA GLY A 127 -21.35 -3.09 -6.12
C GLY A 127 -21.89 -4.35 -5.42
N VAL A 128 -23.19 -4.34 -5.17
CA VAL A 128 -23.89 -5.42 -4.49
C VAL A 128 -24.87 -6.08 -5.45
N THR A 129 -24.65 -7.36 -5.77
CA THR A 129 -25.56 -8.13 -6.62
C THR A 129 -26.56 -8.85 -5.77
N VAL A 130 -27.85 -8.55 -5.97
CA VAL A 130 -28.97 -9.18 -5.26
C VAL A 130 -29.74 -10.08 -6.22
N ARG A 131 -29.91 -11.35 -5.84
CA ARG A 131 -30.75 -12.31 -6.51
C ARG A 131 -31.93 -12.64 -5.61
N ALA A 132 -33.10 -12.04 -5.90
CA ALA A 132 -34.34 -12.22 -5.14
C ALA A 132 -35.14 -13.38 -5.74
N TYR A 133 -35.43 -14.38 -4.94
CA TYR A 133 -36.16 -15.58 -5.36
C TYR A 133 -37.69 -15.37 -5.30
N GLY A 134 -38.40 -16.00 -6.24
CA GLY A 134 -39.84 -16.11 -6.18
C GLY A 134 -40.31 -17.02 -5.06
N PRO A 135 -41.63 -17.08 -4.81
CA PRO A 135 -42.23 -17.90 -3.76
C PRO A 135 -41.87 -19.40 -3.87
N LEU A 136 -41.93 -19.95 -5.08
CA LEU A 136 -41.59 -21.34 -5.38
C LEU A 136 -40.07 -21.58 -5.42
N GLY A 137 -39.30 -20.51 -5.67
CA GLY A 137 -37.87 -20.57 -5.79
C GLY A 137 -37.41 -21.26 -7.07
N LEU A 138 -38.21 -21.28 -8.12
CA LEU A 138 -37.91 -21.76 -9.46
C LEU A 138 -37.11 -20.70 -10.24
N GLY A 139 -37.55 -19.45 -10.09
CA GLY A 139 -36.94 -18.30 -10.74
C GLY A 139 -36.49 -17.23 -9.75
N ALA A 140 -35.69 -16.29 -10.27
CA ALA A 140 -35.23 -15.15 -9.49
C ALA A 140 -35.07 -13.92 -10.35
N ARG A 141 -35.29 -12.75 -9.77
CA ARG A 141 -34.87 -11.45 -10.30
C ARG A 141 -33.49 -11.11 -9.78
N GLN A 142 -32.59 -10.75 -10.68
CA GLN A 142 -31.22 -10.36 -10.32
C GLN A 142 -30.96 -8.93 -10.76
N ARG A 143 -30.30 -8.16 -9.86
CA ARG A 143 -29.82 -6.81 -10.15
C ARG A 143 -28.55 -6.53 -9.36
N THR A 144 -27.63 -5.82 -9.97
CA THR A 144 -26.49 -5.21 -9.28
C THR A 144 -26.84 -3.77 -8.92
N ILE A 145 -26.72 -3.45 -7.65
CA ILE A 145 -26.99 -2.13 -7.08
C ILE A 145 -25.61 -1.48 -6.82
N PRO A 146 -25.36 -0.28 -7.35
CA PRO A 146 -24.14 0.44 -7.02
C PRO A 146 -24.17 0.84 -5.53
N VAL A 147 -23.24 0.31 -4.76
CA VAL A 147 -23.02 0.65 -3.36
C VAL A 147 -21.53 0.93 -3.24
N GLU A 148 -21.20 2.20 -3.09
CA GLU A 148 -19.81 2.62 -3.01
C GLU A 148 -19.12 2.02 -1.78
N GLY A 149 -17.84 1.79 -1.89
CA GLY A 149 -16.98 1.34 -0.82
C GLY A 149 -15.54 1.23 -1.32
N SER A 150 -14.64 1.65 -0.48
CA SER A 150 -13.20 1.49 -0.72
C SER A 150 -12.50 1.15 0.58
N VAL A 151 -11.38 0.45 0.45
CA VAL A 151 -10.43 0.25 1.54
C VAL A 151 -9.07 0.73 1.07
N ARG A 152 -8.47 1.65 1.82
CA ARG A 152 -7.12 2.14 1.58
C ARG A 152 -6.13 1.16 2.19
N VAL A 153 -5.29 0.54 1.36
CA VAL A 153 -4.29 -0.44 1.79
C VAL A 153 -2.91 0.19 1.69
N LEU A 154 -2.29 0.40 2.83
CA LEU A 154 -0.97 1.00 2.97
C LEU A 154 0.14 -0.05 2.81
N PRO A 155 1.37 0.33 2.44
CA PRO A 155 2.52 -0.56 2.47
C PRO A 155 2.73 -1.17 3.85
N THR A 156 3.30 -2.35 3.89
CA THR A 156 3.79 -2.97 5.13
C THR A 156 4.87 -2.10 5.77
N PHE A 157 5.02 -2.22 7.07
CA PHE A 157 6.14 -1.62 7.79
C PHE A 157 6.67 -2.66 8.80
N GLU A 158 7.18 -3.76 8.26
CA GLU A 158 7.67 -4.89 9.07
C GLU A 158 8.97 -4.55 9.80
N SER A 159 9.82 -3.74 9.17
CA SER A 159 11.08 -3.28 9.76
C SER A 159 10.88 -2.37 10.97
N ARG A 160 9.66 -1.91 11.26
CA ARG A 160 9.32 -1.14 12.48
C ARG A 160 9.79 -1.82 13.77
N LYS A 161 9.77 -3.15 13.81
CA LYS A 161 10.26 -3.95 14.97
C LYS A 161 11.74 -3.68 15.29
N HIS A 162 12.54 -3.29 14.29
CA HIS A 162 13.96 -2.98 14.46
C HIS A 162 14.23 -1.52 14.83
N LEU A 163 13.21 -0.65 14.80
CA LEU A 163 13.37 0.78 15.05
C LEU A 163 13.99 1.09 16.44
N PRO A 164 13.57 0.45 17.55
CA PRO A 164 14.16 0.75 18.87
C PRO A 164 15.66 0.49 18.92
N SER A 165 16.11 -0.68 18.44
CA SER A 165 17.52 -1.07 18.44
C SER A 165 18.38 -0.18 17.55
N ARG A 166 17.84 0.24 16.38
CA ARG A 166 18.54 1.17 15.49
C ARG A 166 18.67 2.56 16.08
N LEU A 167 17.64 3.05 16.77
CA LEU A 167 17.70 4.34 17.46
C LEU A 167 18.67 4.32 18.65
N GLN A 168 18.72 3.24 19.39
CA GLN A 168 19.69 3.09 20.46
C GLN A 168 21.13 3.15 19.90
N ARG A 169 21.40 2.41 18.84
CA ARG A 169 22.71 2.44 18.16
C ARG A 169 23.06 3.82 17.61
N LEU A 170 22.07 4.55 17.07
CA LEU A 170 22.30 5.91 16.61
C LEU A 170 22.70 6.83 17.77
N ARG A 171 22.00 6.76 18.92
CA ARG A 171 22.35 7.55 20.13
C ARG A 171 23.74 7.24 20.66
N GLU A 172 24.17 5.98 20.64
CA GLU A 172 25.51 5.57 21.01
C GLU A 172 26.58 6.17 20.09
N LEU A 173 26.29 6.20 18.77
CA LEU A 173 27.18 6.81 17.78
C LEU A 173 27.23 8.33 17.92
N ASP A 174 26.09 8.99 18.11
CA ASP A 174 26.02 10.44 18.32
C ASP A 174 26.70 10.85 19.64
N GLY A 175 26.53 10.07 20.71
CA GLY A 175 27.25 10.28 21.97
C GLY A 175 28.77 10.22 21.83
N ARG A 176 29.28 9.28 21.03
CA ARG A 176 30.72 9.18 20.70
C ARG A 176 31.20 10.30 19.79
N ALA A 177 30.35 10.76 18.86
CA ALA A 177 30.67 11.89 17.97
C ALA A 177 30.68 13.22 18.72
N ALA A 178 29.76 13.45 19.66
CA ALA A 178 29.69 14.67 20.47
C ALA A 178 30.97 14.91 21.31
N VAL A 179 31.62 13.85 21.75
CA VAL A 179 32.91 13.92 22.46
C VAL A 179 34.06 14.36 21.55
N ARG A 180 33.97 14.07 20.24
CA ARG A 180 35.04 14.35 19.26
C ARG A 180 34.94 15.73 18.60
N VAL A 181 33.81 16.39 18.63
CA VAL A 181 33.51 17.60 17.82
C VAL A 181 33.31 18.84 18.70
N ARG A 182 33.94 18.91 19.87
CA ARG A 182 34.05 20.19 20.59
C ARG A 182 34.96 21.13 19.80
N GLY A 183 34.38 22.08 19.05
CA GLY A 183 35.10 23.19 18.45
C GLY A 183 34.96 23.37 16.94
N GLN A 184 34.30 22.51 16.19
CA GLN A 184 34.15 22.68 14.72
C GLN A 184 32.65 22.57 14.34
N GLY A 185 31.94 23.68 14.38
CA GLY A 185 30.59 23.81 13.89
C GLY A 185 30.37 25.10 13.13
N THR A 186 29.29 25.21 12.37
CA THR A 186 28.93 26.42 11.61
C THR A 186 27.82 27.21 12.28
N GLU A 187 27.11 26.63 13.23
CA GLU A 187 26.01 27.25 13.96
C GLU A 187 26.47 27.77 15.32
N PHE A 188 26.16 29.06 15.60
CA PHE A 188 26.50 29.68 16.88
C PHE A 188 25.72 29.01 18.02
N ASP A 189 26.43 28.50 19.03
CA ASP A 189 25.82 27.87 20.21
C ASP A 189 25.69 28.84 21.37
N SER A 190 26.84 29.25 21.90
CA SER A 190 26.89 30.09 23.10
C SER A 190 28.20 30.86 23.20
N LEU A 191 28.22 31.81 24.13
CA LEU A 191 29.43 32.50 24.57
C LEU A 191 29.86 31.89 25.91
N ARG A 192 31.15 31.50 26.02
CA ARG A 192 31.73 31.04 27.29
C ARG A 192 33.07 31.70 27.54
N GLU A 193 33.53 31.64 28.76
CA GLU A 193 34.86 32.12 29.10
C GLU A 193 35.95 31.29 28.44
N TYR A 194 36.99 31.97 28.00
CA TYR A 194 38.18 31.37 27.38
C TYR A 194 38.89 30.45 28.37
N VAL A 195 39.19 29.24 27.93
CA VAL A 195 40.03 28.31 28.68
C VAL A 195 41.31 28.04 27.90
N ARG A 196 42.42 27.91 28.60
CA ARG A 196 43.74 27.69 27.95
C ARG A 196 43.73 26.43 27.09
N GLY A 197 43.90 26.64 25.77
CA GLY A 197 43.79 25.59 24.75
C GLY A 197 42.65 25.79 23.76
N ASP A 198 41.78 26.78 23.97
CA ASP A 198 40.77 27.15 22.99
C ASP A 198 41.39 27.87 21.76
N ASP A 199 40.75 27.75 20.61
CA ASP A 199 41.17 28.42 19.40
C ASP A 199 40.99 29.96 19.55
N VAL A 200 42.10 30.66 19.49
CA VAL A 200 42.17 32.14 19.61
C VAL A 200 41.33 32.85 18.54
N ARG A 201 41.08 32.19 17.40
CA ARG A 201 40.24 32.74 16.30
C ARG A 201 38.74 32.77 16.69
N SER A 202 38.37 31.98 17.68
CA SER A 202 36.99 31.92 18.17
C SER A 202 36.67 32.97 19.24
N ILE A 203 37.67 33.84 19.62
CA ILE A 203 37.45 34.90 20.60
C ILE A 203 36.48 35.94 20.02
N ASP A 204 35.41 36.25 20.76
CA ASP A 204 34.54 37.38 20.48
C ASP A 204 35.08 38.66 21.12
N TRP A 205 35.90 39.39 20.36
CA TRP A 205 36.53 40.63 20.84
C TRP A 205 35.51 41.73 21.23
N ARG A 206 34.33 41.71 20.60
CA ARG A 206 33.27 42.70 20.91
C ARG A 206 32.61 42.44 22.26
N THR A 207 32.38 41.19 22.58
CA THR A 207 31.85 40.81 23.89
C THR A 207 32.92 40.87 24.97
N THR A 208 34.14 40.44 24.66
CA THR A 208 35.30 40.56 25.55
C THR A 208 35.57 42.01 25.98
N ALA A 209 35.43 42.98 25.07
CA ALA A 209 35.60 44.40 25.40
C ALA A 209 34.54 44.94 26.37
N ARG A 210 33.43 44.27 26.51
CA ARG A 210 32.31 44.63 27.42
C ARG A 210 32.27 43.79 28.71
N SER A 211 33.00 42.68 28.72
CA SER A 211 33.11 41.78 29.88
C SER A 211 34.52 41.95 30.50
N ARG A 212 34.68 41.52 31.74
CA ARG A 212 35.98 41.53 32.42
C ARG A 212 36.84 40.28 32.11
N THR A 213 36.30 39.34 31.35
CA THR A 213 36.89 38.06 30.98
C THR A 213 36.92 37.89 29.46
N VAL A 214 37.90 37.13 28.97
CA VAL A 214 37.98 36.79 27.52
C VAL A 214 36.91 35.76 27.21
N VAL A 215 36.08 36.05 26.20
CA VAL A 215 34.92 35.22 25.84
C VAL A 215 35.14 34.63 24.44
N VAL A 216 34.88 33.33 24.32
CA VAL A 216 34.93 32.59 23.05
C VAL A 216 33.55 32.20 22.59
N ARG A 217 33.39 32.19 21.27
CA ARG A 217 32.18 31.63 20.63
C ARG A 217 32.36 30.12 20.55
N THR A 218 31.34 29.40 21.06
CA THR A 218 31.23 27.98 20.83
C THR A 218 30.31 27.75 19.64
N TRP A 219 30.67 26.77 18.85
CA TRP A 219 29.94 26.43 17.65
C TRP A 219 29.39 25.03 17.79
N GLN A 220 28.14 24.81 17.33
CA GLN A 220 27.54 23.48 17.24
C GLN A 220 27.54 23.03 15.76
N PRO A 221 27.62 21.70 15.51
CA PRO A 221 27.35 21.17 14.18
C PRO A 221 25.95 21.57 13.73
N GLU A 222 25.83 21.96 12.46
CA GLU A 222 24.56 22.31 11.84
C GLU A 222 23.54 21.19 12.07
N ARG A 223 22.43 21.50 12.77
CA ARG A 223 21.38 20.54 13.12
C ARG A 223 20.42 20.27 11.97
N ASP A 224 20.42 21.12 10.94
CA ASP A 224 19.54 21.01 9.78
C ASP A 224 20.06 19.94 8.79
N ARG A 225 20.10 18.68 9.27
CA ARG A 225 20.41 17.55 8.40
C ARG A 225 19.22 17.27 7.50
N ARG A 226 19.49 16.99 6.25
CA ARG A 226 18.49 16.67 5.25
C ARG A 226 18.73 15.30 4.65
N VAL A 227 17.70 14.47 4.61
CA VAL A 227 17.69 13.15 3.98
C VAL A 227 16.72 13.18 2.81
N VAL A 228 17.18 12.82 1.63
CA VAL A 228 16.38 12.70 0.42
C VAL A 228 16.29 11.20 0.07
N LEU A 229 15.12 10.64 0.15
CA LEU A 229 14.85 9.26 -0.26
C LEU A 229 14.37 9.27 -1.72
N VAL A 230 15.08 8.60 -2.60
CA VAL A 230 14.70 8.43 -4.00
C VAL A 230 14.37 6.97 -4.24
N LEU A 231 13.09 6.69 -4.50
CA LEU A 231 12.59 5.34 -4.73
C LEU A 231 12.41 5.10 -6.24
N ASP A 232 13.13 4.12 -6.74
CA ASP A 232 13.01 3.65 -8.11
C ASP A 232 11.76 2.81 -8.29
N THR A 233 10.87 3.21 -9.23
CA THR A 233 9.66 2.48 -9.60
C THR A 233 9.74 1.87 -11.01
N SER A 234 10.94 1.75 -11.57
CA SER A 234 11.19 1.18 -12.89
C SER A 234 10.99 -0.34 -12.94
N ARG A 235 11.21 -0.94 -14.12
CA ARG A 235 11.09 -2.38 -14.34
C ARG A 235 11.97 -3.21 -13.43
N THR A 236 13.15 -2.71 -13.05
CA THR A 236 14.07 -3.43 -12.16
C THR A 236 13.47 -3.64 -10.77
N SER A 237 12.61 -2.73 -10.31
CA SER A 237 11.87 -2.81 -9.05
C SER A 237 10.63 -3.72 -9.12
N ALA A 238 10.21 -4.16 -10.33
CA ALA A 238 9.09 -5.07 -10.52
C ALA A 238 9.39 -6.52 -10.12
N GLY A 239 10.67 -6.87 -10.04
CA GLY A 239 11.12 -8.21 -9.65
C GLY A 239 10.57 -8.62 -8.28
N ARG A 240 10.43 -9.92 -8.06
CA ARG A 240 10.04 -10.48 -6.76
C ARG A 240 11.26 -11.12 -6.12
N ILE A 241 11.36 -10.95 -4.81
CA ILE A 241 12.33 -11.66 -3.98
C ILE A 241 11.62 -12.92 -3.52
N GLU A 242 12.12 -14.08 -3.90
CA GLU A 242 11.52 -15.34 -3.50
C GLU A 242 11.70 -15.59 -2.00
N GLY A 243 10.71 -16.25 -1.39
CA GLY A 243 10.69 -16.60 0.01
C GLY A 243 9.49 -17.48 0.35
N ALA A 244 9.46 -18.05 1.53
CA ALA A 244 8.35 -18.87 2.01
C ALA A 244 7.03 -18.08 1.96
N GLY A 245 6.14 -18.40 1.00
CA GLY A 245 4.83 -17.75 0.85
C GLY A 245 4.57 -17.02 -0.47
N GLY A 246 5.43 -17.21 -1.50
CA GLY A 246 5.19 -16.71 -2.87
C GLY A 246 5.88 -15.39 -3.19
N GLY A 247 6.90 -15.02 -2.45
CA GLY A 247 7.79 -13.88 -2.72
C GLY A 247 7.17 -12.51 -2.47
N VAL A 248 8.00 -11.52 -2.15
CA VAL A 248 7.62 -10.12 -1.93
C VAL A 248 8.13 -9.28 -3.10
N PRO A 249 7.35 -8.34 -3.66
CA PRO A 249 7.87 -7.41 -4.65
C PRO A 249 9.07 -6.63 -4.13
N ARG A 250 10.14 -6.49 -4.92
CA ARG A 250 11.32 -5.69 -4.56
C ARG A 250 10.95 -4.27 -4.16
N LEU A 251 10.01 -3.68 -4.88
CA LEU A 251 9.51 -2.34 -4.57
C LEU A 251 8.94 -2.26 -3.16
N ASP A 252 8.19 -3.29 -2.70
CA ASP A 252 7.60 -3.28 -1.36
C ASP A 252 8.67 -3.38 -0.27
N SER A 253 9.71 -4.18 -0.50
CA SER A 253 10.87 -4.27 0.40
C SER A 253 11.67 -2.97 0.43
N ALA A 254 11.84 -2.30 -0.72
CA ALA A 254 12.48 -0.99 -0.80
C ALA A 254 11.65 0.09 -0.08
N MET A 255 10.32 0.03 -0.18
CA MET A 255 9.42 0.91 0.59
C MET A 255 9.55 0.71 2.09
N ASP A 256 9.62 -0.54 2.56
CA ASP A 256 9.80 -0.86 3.99
C ASP A 256 11.14 -0.32 4.51
N ALA A 257 12.22 -0.46 3.73
CA ALA A 257 13.52 0.12 4.04
C ALA A 257 13.46 1.66 4.08
N GLY A 258 12.81 2.29 3.10
CA GLY A 258 12.60 3.73 3.05
C GLY A 258 11.80 4.26 4.25
N LEU A 259 10.75 3.54 4.67
CA LEU A 259 9.97 3.86 5.86
C LEU A 259 10.81 3.78 7.14
N LEU A 260 11.67 2.77 7.26
CA LEU A 260 12.58 2.64 8.40
C LEU A 260 13.58 3.81 8.46
N LEU A 261 14.21 4.14 7.32
CA LEU A 261 15.13 5.27 7.22
C LEU A 261 14.44 6.59 7.56
N ALA A 262 13.24 6.82 7.03
CA ALA A 262 12.45 8.01 7.33
C ALA A 262 12.07 8.08 8.82
N ALA A 263 11.71 6.95 9.44
CA ALA A 263 11.39 6.91 10.86
C ALA A 263 12.60 7.22 11.75
N ILE A 264 13.79 6.73 11.38
CA ILE A 264 15.04 7.01 12.09
C ILE A 264 15.41 8.49 11.94
N ALA A 265 15.44 9.00 10.70
CA ALA A 265 15.79 10.38 10.39
C ALA A 265 14.82 11.38 11.04
N SER A 266 13.51 11.11 11.01
CA SER A 266 12.50 11.94 11.67
C SER A 266 12.72 12.03 13.19
N ARG A 267 13.09 10.92 13.83
CA ARG A 267 13.39 10.90 15.28
C ARG A 267 14.72 11.54 15.64
N ALA A 268 15.64 11.60 14.68
CA ALA A 268 16.89 12.35 14.81
C ALA A 268 16.69 13.88 14.60
N GLY A 269 15.49 14.32 14.19
CA GLY A 269 15.18 15.71 13.89
C GLY A 269 15.58 16.13 12.49
N ASP A 270 15.95 15.20 11.60
CA ASP A 270 16.35 15.49 10.25
C ASP A 270 15.13 15.85 9.37
N ARG A 271 15.35 16.70 8.38
CA ARG A 271 14.35 16.99 7.33
C ARG A 271 14.34 15.87 6.32
N ILE A 272 13.15 15.41 5.93
CA ILE A 272 12.99 14.31 4.99
C ILE A 272 12.26 14.81 3.76
N ASP A 273 12.84 14.52 2.60
CA ASP A 273 12.20 14.63 1.30
C ASP A 273 12.09 13.26 0.67
N PHE A 274 11.00 13.01 -0.02
CA PHE A 274 10.75 11.77 -0.73
C PHE A 274 10.46 12.05 -2.20
N ILE A 275 11.12 11.32 -3.08
CA ILE A 275 10.91 11.32 -4.53
C ILE A 275 10.73 9.86 -4.94
N ALA A 276 9.76 9.59 -5.79
CA ALA A 276 9.61 8.30 -6.43
C ALA A 276 9.41 8.49 -7.93
N GLY A 277 9.98 7.61 -8.73
CA GLY A 277 9.81 7.71 -10.16
C GLY A 277 10.51 6.61 -10.97
N ASP A 278 10.22 6.67 -12.25
CA ASP A 278 10.77 5.88 -13.35
C ASP A 278 11.21 6.83 -14.48
N LEU A 279 10.62 6.73 -15.68
CA LEU A 279 10.77 7.75 -16.74
C LEU A 279 10.28 9.14 -16.31
N ARG A 280 9.40 9.20 -15.30
CA ARG A 280 8.83 10.43 -14.76
C ARG A 280 8.88 10.40 -13.25
N VAL A 281 8.92 11.58 -12.65
CA VAL A 281 8.67 11.73 -11.22
C VAL A 281 7.20 11.41 -10.94
N ARG A 282 6.95 10.30 -10.25
CA ARG A 282 5.60 9.84 -9.87
C ARG A 282 5.11 10.53 -8.61
N SER A 283 6.02 10.76 -7.69
CA SER A 283 5.70 11.43 -6.43
C SER A 283 6.87 12.27 -5.95
N ARG A 284 6.57 13.43 -5.37
CA ARG A 284 7.53 14.31 -4.71
C ARG A 284 6.88 14.94 -3.49
N VAL A 285 7.38 14.62 -2.31
CA VAL A 285 6.81 15.09 -1.04
C VAL A 285 7.91 15.61 -0.13
N ARG A 286 7.68 16.78 0.49
CA ARG A 286 8.51 17.34 1.56
C ARG A 286 7.83 17.04 2.89
N LEU A 287 8.54 16.34 3.77
CA LEU A 287 8.00 15.87 5.05
C LEU A 287 8.55 16.66 6.24
N ALA A 288 9.12 17.84 5.99
CA ALA A 288 9.71 18.68 7.03
C ALA A 288 8.64 19.15 8.04
N GLY A 289 8.96 19.03 9.34
CA GLY A 289 8.14 19.55 10.43
C GLY A 289 6.82 18.81 10.71
N GLN A 290 6.59 17.64 10.14
CA GLN A 290 5.37 16.86 10.33
C GLN A 290 5.48 15.86 11.49
N ARG A 291 4.43 15.78 12.32
CA ARG A 291 4.40 14.84 13.46
C ARG A 291 4.34 13.37 13.03
N ASP A 292 3.75 13.08 11.86
CA ASP A 292 3.49 11.71 11.37
C ASP A 292 4.14 11.44 10.00
N VAL A 293 5.47 11.65 9.91
CA VAL A 293 6.26 11.45 8.67
C VAL A 293 6.03 10.06 8.07
N THR A 294 6.05 9.03 8.92
CA THR A 294 5.90 7.64 8.46
C THR A 294 4.53 7.34 7.90
N GLN A 295 3.47 7.85 8.52
CA GLN A 295 2.11 7.68 8.02
C GLN A 295 1.94 8.37 6.66
N ARG A 296 2.37 9.63 6.55
CA ARG A 296 2.26 10.38 5.30
C ARG A 296 3.09 9.75 4.18
N LEU A 297 4.24 9.20 4.51
CA LEU A 297 5.05 8.48 3.54
C LEU A 297 4.36 7.19 3.10
N GLN A 298 3.77 6.42 4.02
CA GLN A 298 2.96 5.23 3.68
C GLN A 298 1.78 5.59 2.76
N GLU A 299 1.06 6.68 3.06
CA GLU A 299 -0.04 7.16 2.22
C GLU A 299 0.43 7.52 0.81
N THR A 300 1.59 8.19 0.71
CA THR A 300 2.21 8.56 -0.56
C THR A 300 2.66 7.33 -1.37
N MET A 301 3.21 6.35 -0.70
CA MET A 301 3.71 5.11 -1.32
C MET A 301 2.60 4.13 -1.71
N ALA A 302 1.40 4.26 -1.15
CA ALA A 302 0.32 3.28 -1.33
C ALA A 302 -0.05 3.06 -2.80
N ASP A 303 -0.03 4.12 -3.61
CA ASP A 303 -0.42 4.08 -5.03
C ASP A 303 0.76 3.85 -5.99
N LEU A 304 1.99 3.79 -5.48
CA LEU A 304 3.16 3.58 -6.31
C LEU A 304 3.27 2.12 -6.73
N GLU A 305 3.35 1.87 -8.01
CA GLU A 305 3.54 0.55 -8.60
C GLU A 305 4.74 0.56 -9.53
N PRO A 306 5.42 -0.59 -9.67
CA PRO A 306 6.49 -0.69 -10.63
C PRO A 306 5.92 -0.59 -12.04
N VAL A 307 6.64 0.09 -12.90
CA VAL A 307 6.28 0.27 -14.32
C VAL A 307 7.30 -0.46 -15.17
N ILE A 308 6.83 -1.11 -16.26
CA ILE A 308 7.70 -1.78 -17.24
C ILE A 308 8.34 -0.71 -18.13
N ALA A 309 9.23 0.08 -17.55
CA ALA A 309 10.02 1.11 -18.20
C ALA A 309 11.35 1.31 -17.46
N GLU A 310 12.35 1.81 -18.13
CA GLU A 310 13.64 2.14 -17.48
C GLU A 310 13.51 3.38 -16.57
N ALA A 311 14.46 3.53 -15.66
CA ALA A 311 14.57 4.72 -14.83
C ALA A 311 15.33 5.82 -15.58
N ASP A 312 14.74 7.01 -15.70
CA ASP A 312 15.43 8.21 -16.15
C ASP A 312 16.08 8.89 -14.94
N TRP A 313 17.33 8.50 -14.66
CA TRP A 313 18.10 9.06 -13.55
C TRP A 313 18.44 10.52 -13.76
N SER A 314 18.50 11.03 -14.97
CA SER A 314 18.70 12.46 -15.24
C SER A 314 17.51 13.28 -14.74
N ASN A 315 16.29 12.81 -15.02
CA ASN A 315 15.05 13.43 -14.53
C ASN A 315 14.95 13.36 -13.00
N LEU A 316 15.27 12.20 -12.41
CA LEU A 316 15.25 12.01 -10.94
C LEU A 316 16.30 12.89 -10.25
N ALA A 317 17.52 13.00 -10.80
CA ALA A 317 18.55 13.90 -10.28
C ALA A 317 18.14 15.37 -10.40
N GLY A 318 17.50 15.75 -11.52
CA GLY A 318 16.90 17.07 -11.67
C GLY A 318 15.86 17.38 -10.60
N ALA A 319 15.05 16.39 -10.23
CA ALA A 319 14.08 16.51 -9.14
C ALA A 319 14.76 16.69 -7.78
N VAL A 320 15.88 15.99 -7.52
CA VAL A 320 16.72 16.19 -6.32
C VAL A 320 17.32 17.59 -6.30
N ALA A 321 17.94 18.04 -7.38
CA ALA A 321 18.50 19.38 -7.50
C ALA A 321 17.46 20.48 -7.27
N GLY A 322 16.23 20.26 -7.75
CA GLY A 322 15.10 21.17 -7.52
C GLY A 322 14.61 21.24 -6.06
N LEU A 323 15.16 20.44 -5.13
CA LEU A 323 14.91 20.58 -3.69
C LEU A 323 15.70 21.74 -3.05
N GLY A 324 16.75 22.22 -3.70
CA GLY A 324 17.62 23.31 -3.26
C GLY A 324 19.09 22.89 -3.13
N ARG A 325 19.97 23.87 -2.90
CA ARG A 325 21.43 23.66 -2.88
C ARG A 325 21.99 23.21 -1.52
N HIS A 326 21.16 23.01 -0.52
CA HIS A 326 21.64 22.54 0.79
C HIS A 326 22.16 21.11 0.69
N ARG A 327 23.29 20.88 1.35
CA ARG A 327 23.91 19.56 1.40
C ARG A 327 22.95 18.54 2.05
N ALA A 328 22.73 17.40 1.40
CA ALA A 328 21.82 16.36 1.87
C ALA A 328 22.47 14.98 1.77
N LEU A 329 21.97 14.04 2.54
CA LEU A 329 22.16 12.62 2.32
C LEU A 329 21.08 12.15 1.33
N VAL A 330 21.48 11.81 0.11
CA VAL A 330 20.58 11.25 -0.91
C VAL A 330 20.71 9.73 -0.89
N VAL A 331 19.62 9.05 -0.59
CA VAL A 331 19.55 7.58 -0.56
C VAL A 331 18.76 7.12 -1.79
N LEU A 332 19.44 6.47 -2.72
CA LEU A 332 18.82 5.87 -3.90
C LEU A 332 18.41 4.45 -3.57
N LEU A 333 17.11 4.22 -3.49
CA LEU A 333 16.50 2.90 -3.26
C LEU A 333 16.23 2.28 -4.64
N THR A 334 17.19 1.54 -5.17
CA THR A 334 17.13 0.95 -6.52
C THR A 334 17.82 -0.42 -6.55
N PRO A 335 17.35 -1.36 -7.33
CA PRO A 335 18.06 -2.61 -7.60
C PRO A 335 19.39 -2.35 -8.32
N LEU A 336 20.40 -3.17 -8.00
CA LEU A 336 21.71 -3.10 -8.65
C LEU A 336 21.71 -3.98 -9.91
N ASP A 337 20.98 -3.55 -10.95
CA ASP A 337 21.06 -4.14 -12.28
C ASP A 337 22.23 -3.51 -13.02
N PRO A 338 23.26 -4.27 -13.45
CA PRO A 338 24.47 -3.72 -14.05
C PRO A 338 24.18 -2.81 -15.25
N HIS A 339 23.34 -3.27 -16.16
CA HIS A 339 23.01 -2.55 -17.39
C HIS A 339 22.27 -1.24 -17.10
N ALA A 340 21.23 -1.26 -16.26
CA ALA A 340 20.50 -0.06 -15.88
C ALA A 340 21.37 0.96 -15.12
N ILE A 341 22.32 0.47 -14.32
CA ILE A 341 23.26 1.33 -13.60
C ILE A 341 24.25 1.98 -14.54
N GLU A 342 24.90 1.21 -15.41
CA GLU A 342 25.93 1.70 -16.32
C GLU A 342 25.37 2.72 -17.31
N GLU A 343 24.21 2.45 -17.89
CA GLU A 343 23.64 3.31 -18.92
C GLU A 343 22.98 4.58 -18.38
N SER A 344 22.31 4.50 -17.22
CA SER A 344 21.45 5.59 -16.77
C SER A 344 21.91 6.24 -15.46
N LEU A 345 22.38 5.48 -14.46
CA LEU A 345 22.71 6.00 -13.14
C LEU A 345 24.15 6.54 -13.07
N LEU A 346 25.14 5.79 -13.57
CA LEU A 346 26.57 6.19 -13.48
C LEU A 346 26.85 7.54 -14.12
N PRO A 347 26.30 7.89 -15.29
CA PRO A 347 26.53 9.21 -15.90
C PRO A 347 26.03 10.38 -15.04
N VAL A 348 25.04 10.15 -14.18
CA VAL A 348 24.38 11.18 -13.38
C VAL A 348 24.98 11.29 -11.97
N LEU A 349 25.64 10.25 -11.47
CA LEU A 349 26.23 10.24 -10.12
C LEU A 349 27.17 11.42 -9.84
N PRO A 350 28.04 11.85 -10.75
CA PRO A 350 28.90 13.00 -10.51
C PRO A 350 28.13 14.29 -10.21
N VAL A 351 27.00 14.50 -10.88
CA VAL A 351 26.12 15.67 -10.65
C VAL A 351 25.52 15.64 -9.24
N LEU A 352 25.10 14.48 -8.78
CA LEU A 352 24.54 14.32 -7.43
C LEU A 352 25.62 14.44 -6.35
N THR A 353 26.80 13.83 -6.56
CA THR A 353 27.89 13.78 -5.57
C THR A 353 28.62 15.13 -5.43
N GLN A 354 28.50 16.01 -6.41
CA GLN A 354 29.07 17.35 -6.32
C GLN A 354 28.52 18.14 -5.12
N HIS A 355 27.24 17.97 -4.81
CA HIS A 355 26.57 18.75 -3.77
C HIS A 355 26.06 17.91 -2.60
N HIS A 356 25.85 16.60 -2.80
CA HIS A 356 25.22 15.72 -1.83
C HIS A 356 26.12 14.52 -1.48
N ARG A 357 25.85 13.89 -0.35
CA ARG A 357 26.35 12.53 -0.08
C ARG A 357 25.35 11.55 -0.65
N VAL A 358 25.79 10.68 -1.57
CA VAL A 358 24.93 9.69 -2.22
C VAL A 358 25.20 8.31 -1.65
N VAL A 359 24.16 7.59 -1.33
CA VAL A 359 24.17 6.18 -0.91
C VAL A 359 23.21 5.44 -1.82
N ILE A 360 23.68 4.34 -2.42
CA ILE A 360 22.82 3.42 -3.15
C ILE A 360 22.46 2.29 -2.20
N ALA A 361 21.17 2.01 -2.06
CA ALA A 361 20.64 0.95 -1.24
C ALA A 361 19.81 0.00 -2.09
N SER A 362 20.28 -1.22 -2.24
CA SER A 362 19.58 -2.27 -2.97
C SER A 362 19.05 -3.33 -2.03
N VAL A 363 17.90 -3.88 -2.38
CA VAL A 363 17.33 -5.01 -1.66
C VAL A 363 18.03 -6.28 -2.14
N ARG A 364 18.60 -7.01 -1.20
CA ARG A 364 19.28 -8.28 -1.43
C ARG A 364 18.28 -9.37 -1.77
N ASP A 365 18.62 -10.19 -2.74
CA ASP A 365 17.89 -11.40 -3.10
C ASP A 365 18.68 -12.62 -2.61
N PRO A 366 18.20 -13.35 -1.58
CA PRO A 366 18.93 -14.47 -1.01
C PRO A 366 19.13 -15.64 -1.97
N GLU A 367 18.19 -15.86 -2.92
CA GLU A 367 18.30 -16.95 -3.88
C GLU A 367 19.36 -16.67 -4.93
N LEU A 368 19.35 -15.46 -5.50
CA LEU A 368 20.40 -15.04 -6.43
C LEU A 368 21.80 -15.15 -5.80
N GLU A 369 21.89 -14.84 -4.50
CA GLU A 369 23.15 -14.95 -3.78
C GLU A 369 23.54 -16.41 -3.52
N ALA A 370 22.57 -17.26 -3.16
CA ALA A 370 22.80 -18.69 -3.02
C ALA A 370 23.28 -19.30 -4.34
N THR A 371 22.61 -18.97 -5.47
CA THR A 371 23.00 -19.41 -6.81
C THR A 371 24.39 -18.90 -7.20
N ALA A 372 24.71 -17.64 -6.92
CA ALA A 372 26.03 -17.06 -7.21
C ALA A 372 27.17 -17.69 -6.37
N THR A 373 26.85 -18.27 -5.21
CA THR A 373 27.84 -18.94 -4.34
C THR A 373 27.88 -20.45 -4.54
N SER A 374 26.83 -21.05 -5.11
CA SER A 374 26.79 -22.46 -5.46
C SER A 374 27.58 -22.71 -6.77
N ARG A 375 28.40 -23.75 -6.76
CA ARG A 375 29.17 -24.19 -7.95
C ARG A 375 28.81 -25.62 -8.35
N ASP A 376 27.65 -26.08 -7.90
CA ASP A 376 27.32 -27.52 -7.98
C ASP A 376 26.79 -27.96 -9.35
N THR A 377 26.30 -27.03 -10.19
CA THR A 377 25.82 -27.31 -11.53
C THR A 377 26.28 -26.29 -12.56
N LEU A 378 26.38 -26.68 -13.84
CA LEU A 378 26.70 -25.78 -14.96
C LEU A 378 25.63 -24.73 -15.21
N GLU A 379 24.42 -24.91 -14.63
CA GLU A 379 23.31 -23.95 -14.70
C GLU A 379 23.45 -22.83 -13.70
N ASP A 380 24.35 -22.96 -12.70
CA ASP A 380 24.62 -21.97 -11.65
C ASP A 380 25.74 -20.97 -12.05
N VAL A 381 26.33 -21.10 -13.24
CA VAL A 381 27.38 -20.26 -13.80
C VAL A 381 26.85 -19.43 -14.96
#